data_c39f31db2d734c3f60904d9a088383ac
#
_entry.id   c39f31db2d734c3f60904d9a088383ac
#
_cell.length_a   1.000
_cell.length_b   1.000
_cell.length_c   1.000
_cell.angle_alpha   90.00
_cell.angle_beta   90.00
_cell.angle_gamma   90.00
#
_symmetry.space_group_name_H-M   'P 1'
#
loop_
_entity.id
_entity.type
_entity.pdbx_description
1 polymer ?
#
loop_
_entity_poly.entity_id
_entity_poly.type
_entity_poly.pdbx_seq_one_letter_code
_entity_poly.pdbx_strand_id
1 'polypeptide(L)'
;MDIPKIQWYPGHIAKAEKKLSEVINKVDLVIEVRDARIPLSTGHPHLNKWINNKKHILVINRSDMISHNAITSWNKWFNAKDQYPHWCDAKRGIGIKEICKSAKESRASIDDRRLSRGMRIRPIRALTLGFPNVGKSALINSCLLYTSPSPRDTSSSRMPSSA
;
A
#
# COMPACT_ATOMS: atom_id res chain seq x y z
N MET A 1 33.28 -16.66 12.65
CA MET A 1 33.32 -15.30 13.25
C MET A 1 31.91 -14.75 13.22
N ASP A 2 31.24 -14.76 14.37
CA ASP A 2 29.94 -14.09 14.48
C ASP A 2 30.16 -12.58 14.45
N ILE A 3 29.71 -11.94 13.35
CA ILE A 3 29.68 -10.48 13.25
C ILE A 3 28.64 -10.00 14.27
N PRO A 4 29.02 -9.20 15.28
CA PRO A 4 28.04 -8.69 16.23
C PRO A 4 27.01 -7.86 15.47
N LYS A 5 25.73 -8.28 15.57
CA LYS A 5 24.61 -7.49 15.06
C LYS A 5 24.63 -6.17 15.79
N ILE A 6 24.95 -5.08 15.07
CA ILE A 6 24.88 -3.73 15.61
C ILE A 6 23.43 -3.46 15.98
N GLN A 7 23.11 -3.56 17.26
CA GLN A 7 21.80 -3.25 17.80
C GLN A 7 21.75 -1.75 18.11
N TRP A 8 21.23 -0.99 17.17
CA TRP A 8 20.95 0.41 17.39
C TRP A 8 19.79 0.54 18.39
N TYR A 9 20.10 0.95 19.63
CA TYR A 9 19.15 1.30 20.69
C TYR A 9 17.92 0.37 20.81
N PRO A 10 18.06 -0.81 21.42
CA PRO A 10 17.00 -1.82 21.48
C PRO A 10 15.68 -1.31 22.02
N GLY A 11 15.70 -0.41 23.00
CA GLY A 11 14.51 0.16 23.62
C GLY A 11 13.70 1.08 22.71
N HIS A 12 14.33 1.86 21.85
CA HIS A 12 13.63 2.75 20.90
C HIS A 12 13.01 1.96 19.75
N ILE A 13 13.69 0.91 19.27
CA ILE A 13 13.17 0.01 18.22
C ILE A 13 11.96 -0.73 18.74
N ALA A 14 12.03 -1.36 19.91
CA ALA A 14 10.91 -2.07 20.52
C ALA A 14 9.69 -1.16 20.76
N LYS A 15 9.90 0.07 21.19
CA LYS A 15 8.83 1.07 21.36
C LYS A 15 8.20 1.47 20.03
N ALA A 16 9.01 1.64 18.97
CA ALA A 16 8.53 1.95 17.64
C ALA A 16 7.74 0.78 17.04
N GLU A 17 8.23 -0.45 17.19
CA GLU A 17 7.53 -1.66 16.75
C GLU A 17 6.19 -1.85 17.46
N LYS A 18 6.13 -1.63 18.76
CA LYS A 18 4.89 -1.68 19.54
C LYS A 18 3.87 -0.65 19.04
N LYS A 19 4.30 0.62 18.87
CA LYS A 19 3.43 1.67 18.31
C LYS A 19 2.93 1.33 16.91
N LEU A 20 3.79 0.79 16.05
CA LEU A 20 3.42 0.40 14.71
C LEU A 20 2.39 -0.74 14.72
N SER A 21 2.59 -1.76 15.57
CA SER A 21 1.63 -2.84 15.77
C SER A 21 0.26 -2.33 16.24
N GLU A 22 0.25 -1.38 17.18
CA GLU A 22 -0.99 -0.73 17.66
C GLU A 22 -1.72 0.01 16.54
N VAL A 23 -0.99 0.71 15.67
CA VAL A 23 -1.59 1.41 14.50
C VAL A 23 -2.10 0.41 13.47
N ILE A 24 -1.32 -0.63 13.16
CA ILE A 24 -1.73 -1.69 12.23
C ILE A 24 -3.02 -2.35 12.73
N ASN A 25 -3.19 -2.55 14.04
CA ASN A 25 -4.40 -3.16 14.60
C ASN A 25 -5.67 -2.32 14.35
N LYS A 26 -5.54 -1.00 14.19
CA LYS A 26 -6.67 -0.08 13.98
C LYS A 26 -7.08 0.10 12.51
N VAL A 27 -6.30 -0.41 11.57
CA VAL A 27 -6.56 -0.30 10.12
C VAL A 27 -7.07 -1.60 9.54
N ASP A 28 -7.63 -1.53 8.35
CA ASP A 28 -8.24 -2.67 7.64
C ASP A 28 -7.34 -3.19 6.51
N LEU A 29 -6.55 -2.31 5.94
CA LEU A 29 -5.68 -2.53 4.79
C LEU A 29 -4.29 -1.94 5.08
N VAL A 30 -3.25 -2.68 4.74
CA VAL A 30 -1.86 -2.21 4.80
C VAL A 30 -1.32 -2.14 3.37
N ILE A 31 -0.77 -0.99 3.00
CA ILE A 31 -0.08 -0.78 1.73
C ILE A 31 1.41 -0.63 2.03
N GLU A 32 2.20 -1.62 1.66
CA GLU A 32 3.66 -1.58 1.79
C GLU A 32 4.26 -0.97 0.54
N VAL A 33 5.07 0.07 0.69
CA VAL A 33 5.75 0.74 -0.42
C VAL A 33 7.24 0.47 -0.36
N ARG A 34 7.80 -0.07 -1.44
CA ARG A 34 9.22 -0.32 -1.63
C ARG A 34 9.77 0.47 -2.81
N ASP A 35 11.09 0.58 -2.89
CA ASP A 35 11.79 1.22 -4.01
C ASP A 35 12.20 0.18 -5.04
N ALA A 36 11.87 0.41 -6.32
CA ALA A 36 12.16 -0.51 -7.42
C ALA A 36 13.65 -0.81 -7.62
N ARG A 37 14.52 0.13 -7.24
CA ARG A 37 15.97 -0.02 -7.36
C ARG A 37 16.55 -1.01 -6.34
N ILE A 38 15.92 -1.11 -5.18
CA ILE A 38 16.36 -1.95 -4.04
C ILE A 38 15.16 -2.57 -3.32
N PRO A 39 14.31 -3.37 -4.01
CA PRO A 39 13.03 -3.81 -3.48
C PRO A 39 13.12 -4.72 -2.26
N LEU A 40 14.23 -5.44 -2.08
CA LEU A 40 14.44 -6.28 -0.89
C LEU A 40 14.89 -5.45 0.31
N SER A 41 15.85 -4.55 0.12
CA SER A 41 16.41 -3.74 1.20
C SER A 41 15.41 -2.72 1.76
N THR A 42 14.39 -2.35 0.97
CA THR A 42 13.31 -1.46 1.39
C THR A 42 12.08 -2.20 1.92
N GLY A 43 12.12 -3.53 2.00
CA GLY A 43 11.13 -4.35 2.68
C GLY A 43 11.44 -4.48 4.17
N HIS A 44 10.42 -4.41 5.02
CA HIS A 44 10.61 -4.61 6.46
C HIS A 44 10.54 -6.09 6.80
N PRO A 45 11.58 -6.70 7.42
CA PRO A 45 11.66 -8.14 7.64
C PRO A 45 10.57 -8.69 8.56
N HIS A 46 10.07 -7.87 9.49
CA HIS A 46 9.07 -8.25 10.48
C HIS A 46 7.65 -7.84 10.10
N LEU A 47 7.44 -7.21 8.94
CA LEU A 47 6.13 -6.66 8.55
C LEU A 47 5.06 -7.75 8.50
N ASN A 48 5.37 -8.91 7.96
CA ASN A 48 4.43 -10.04 7.87
C ASN A 48 3.90 -10.49 9.24
N LYS A 49 4.74 -10.41 10.28
CA LYS A 49 4.33 -10.74 11.66
C LYS A 49 3.32 -9.72 12.22
N TRP A 50 3.47 -8.45 11.85
CA TRP A 50 2.58 -7.38 12.36
C TRP A 50 1.29 -7.27 11.57
N ILE A 51 1.32 -7.52 10.27
CA ILE A 51 0.12 -7.46 9.41
C ILE A 51 -0.89 -8.52 9.82
N ASN A 52 -0.40 -9.70 10.31
CA ASN A 52 -1.25 -10.82 10.69
C ASN A 52 -2.25 -11.15 9.56
N ASN A 53 -3.54 -11.24 9.86
CA ASN A 53 -4.60 -11.58 8.90
C ASN A 53 -5.20 -10.38 8.16
N LYS A 54 -4.51 -9.23 8.11
CA LYS A 54 -5.01 -8.05 7.41
C LYS A 54 -4.73 -8.13 5.90
N LYS A 55 -5.56 -7.46 5.12
CA LYS A 55 -5.28 -7.30 3.69
C LYS A 55 -4.00 -6.50 3.52
N HIS A 56 -3.14 -6.99 2.64
CA HIS A 56 -1.84 -6.41 2.34
C HIS A 56 -1.72 -6.20 0.84
N ILE A 57 -1.29 -5.01 0.44
CA ILE A 57 -0.94 -4.65 -0.94
C ILE A 57 0.54 -4.26 -0.95
N LEU A 58 1.34 -5.00 -1.72
CA LEU A 58 2.74 -4.67 -1.96
C LEU A 58 2.84 -3.78 -3.19
N VAL A 59 3.41 -2.59 -3.02
CA VAL A 59 3.64 -1.61 -4.08
C VAL A 59 5.13 -1.39 -4.24
N ILE A 60 5.62 -1.48 -5.47
CA ILE A 60 7.01 -1.16 -5.80
C ILE A 60 7.00 0.10 -6.65
N ASN A 61 7.38 1.20 -6.01
CA ASN A 61 7.39 2.53 -6.61
C ASN A 61 8.70 2.82 -7.35
N ARG A 62 8.71 3.84 -8.19
CA ARG A 62 9.85 4.24 -9.06
C ARG A 62 10.20 3.19 -10.10
N SER A 63 9.19 2.54 -10.67
CA SER A 63 9.39 1.56 -11.74
C SER A 63 10.06 2.13 -12.98
N ASP A 64 10.00 3.45 -13.17
CA ASP A 64 10.71 4.21 -14.21
C ASP A 64 12.25 4.21 -14.04
N MET A 65 12.75 3.89 -12.85
CA MET A 65 14.18 3.87 -12.53
C MET A 65 14.87 2.56 -12.86
N ILE A 66 14.16 1.55 -13.33
CA ILE A 66 14.70 0.24 -13.67
C ILE A 66 14.20 -0.22 -15.05
N SER A 67 14.93 -1.13 -15.68
CA SER A 67 14.55 -1.67 -16.99
C SER A 67 13.35 -2.62 -16.91
N HIS A 68 12.62 -2.77 -18.00
CA HIS A 68 11.51 -3.73 -18.09
C HIS A 68 11.96 -5.18 -17.82
N ASN A 69 13.15 -5.55 -18.27
CA ASN A 69 13.72 -6.87 -17.97
C ASN A 69 13.96 -7.09 -16.48
N ALA A 70 14.39 -6.06 -15.76
CA ALA A 70 14.53 -6.11 -14.30
C ALA A 70 13.16 -6.29 -13.62
N ILE A 71 12.12 -5.57 -14.05
CA ILE A 71 10.74 -5.76 -13.54
C ILE A 71 10.30 -7.21 -13.75
N THR A 72 10.50 -7.76 -14.95
CA THR A 72 10.14 -9.15 -15.27
C THR A 72 10.87 -10.15 -14.35
N SER A 73 12.16 -9.95 -14.13
CA SER A 73 12.97 -10.81 -13.26
C SER A 73 12.51 -10.73 -11.80
N TRP A 74 12.22 -9.51 -11.32
CA TRP A 74 11.68 -9.30 -10.00
C TRP A 74 10.30 -9.92 -9.83
N ASN A 75 9.42 -9.82 -10.83
CA ASN A 75 8.11 -10.47 -10.79
C ASN A 75 8.23 -11.98 -10.63
N LYS A 76 9.13 -12.64 -11.37
CA LYS A 76 9.41 -14.07 -11.20
C LYS A 76 9.85 -14.40 -9.77
N TRP A 77 10.74 -13.58 -9.21
CA TRP A 77 11.24 -13.77 -7.86
C TRP A 77 10.17 -13.59 -6.78
N PHE A 78 9.32 -12.54 -6.91
CA PHE A 78 8.22 -12.30 -5.98
C PHE A 78 7.14 -13.37 -6.09
N ASN A 79 6.75 -13.75 -7.31
CA ASN A 79 5.74 -14.79 -7.55
C ASN A 79 6.16 -16.14 -6.97
N ALA A 80 7.45 -16.49 -7.03
CA ALA A 80 7.98 -17.70 -6.38
C ALA A 80 7.85 -17.69 -4.84
N LYS A 81 7.51 -16.55 -4.26
CA LYS A 81 7.27 -16.34 -2.81
C LYS A 81 5.81 -15.99 -2.50
N ASP A 82 4.89 -16.26 -3.42
CA ASP A 82 3.47 -15.92 -3.33
C ASP A 82 3.21 -14.43 -3.06
N GLN A 83 4.10 -13.57 -3.57
CA GLN A 83 3.97 -12.12 -3.50
C GLN A 83 3.70 -11.55 -4.89
N TYR A 84 2.67 -10.72 -5.02
CA TYR A 84 2.24 -10.13 -6.29
C TYR A 84 2.29 -8.61 -6.20
N PRO A 85 3.46 -8.00 -6.46
CA PRO A 85 3.64 -6.57 -6.32
C PRO A 85 2.95 -5.79 -7.43
N HIS A 86 2.40 -4.63 -7.07
CA HIS A 86 1.98 -3.60 -8.01
C HIS A 86 3.14 -2.65 -8.28
N TRP A 87 3.56 -2.56 -9.53
CA TRP A 87 4.60 -1.63 -9.97
C TRP A 87 3.99 -0.28 -10.31
N CYS A 88 4.60 0.79 -9.86
CA CYS A 88 4.11 2.13 -10.15
C CYS A 88 5.24 3.17 -10.29
N ASP A 89 4.90 4.25 -10.96
CA ASP A 89 5.56 5.54 -10.84
C ASP A 89 4.54 6.53 -10.26
N ALA A 90 4.59 6.66 -8.94
CA ALA A 90 3.62 7.49 -8.22
C ALA A 90 3.74 8.99 -8.59
N LYS A 91 4.91 9.45 -9.03
CA LYS A 91 5.12 10.83 -9.46
C LYS A 91 4.40 11.16 -10.76
N ARG A 92 4.35 10.20 -11.69
CA ARG A 92 3.68 10.32 -12.99
C ARG A 92 2.27 9.73 -13.00
N GLY A 93 1.82 9.11 -11.93
CA GLY A 93 0.50 8.48 -11.84
C GLY A 93 0.39 7.14 -12.56
N ILE A 94 1.51 6.55 -13.01
CA ILE A 94 1.52 5.27 -13.71
C ILE A 94 1.32 4.14 -12.70
N GLY A 95 0.45 3.16 -13.00
CA GLY A 95 0.15 2.00 -12.16
C GLY A 95 -0.75 2.31 -10.96
N ILE A 96 -1.20 3.56 -10.77
CA ILE A 96 -2.06 3.95 -9.64
C ILE A 96 -3.46 3.35 -9.74
N LYS A 97 -3.99 3.24 -10.96
CA LYS A 97 -5.32 2.68 -11.22
C LYS A 97 -5.44 1.24 -10.70
N GLU A 98 -4.44 0.44 -10.94
CA GLU A 98 -4.36 -0.97 -10.52
C GLU A 98 -4.28 -1.08 -8.99
N ILE A 99 -3.52 -0.22 -8.34
CA ILE A 99 -3.41 -0.16 -6.88
C ILE A 99 -4.76 0.23 -6.27
N CYS A 100 -5.41 1.27 -6.79
CA CYS A 100 -6.73 1.70 -6.34
C CYS A 100 -7.80 0.62 -6.58
N LYS A 101 -7.73 -0.10 -7.71
CA LYS A 101 -8.61 -1.22 -8.02
C LYS A 101 -8.44 -2.34 -6.98
N SER A 102 -7.20 -2.76 -6.72
CA SER A 102 -6.87 -3.79 -5.72
C SER A 102 -7.36 -3.41 -4.31
N ALA A 103 -7.21 -2.13 -3.94
CA ALA A 103 -7.74 -1.61 -2.67
C ALA A 103 -9.27 -1.67 -2.60
N LYS A 104 -9.96 -1.33 -3.70
CA LYS A 104 -11.43 -1.43 -3.80
C LYS A 104 -11.92 -2.88 -3.76
N GLU A 105 -11.27 -3.79 -4.45
CA GLU A 105 -11.59 -5.23 -4.45
C GLU A 105 -11.42 -5.84 -3.06
N SER A 106 -10.44 -5.35 -2.30
CA SER A 106 -10.26 -5.76 -0.90
C SER A 106 -11.44 -5.40 0.00
N ARG A 107 -12.29 -4.43 -0.41
CA ARG A 107 -13.42 -3.94 0.39
C ARG A 107 -14.44 -5.03 0.69
N ALA A 108 -14.86 -5.80 -0.30
CA ALA A 108 -15.88 -6.84 -0.12
C ALA A 108 -15.49 -7.81 1.00
N SER A 109 -14.28 -8.36 0.93
CA SER A 109 -13.78 -9.31 1.95
C SER A 109 -13.55 -8.67 3.32
N ILE A 110 -13.30 -7.36 3.38
CA ILE A 110 -13.17 -6.62 4.65
C ILE A 110 -14.56 -6.41 5.27
N ASP A 111 -15.54 -6.03 4.45
CA ASP A 111 -16.91 -5.80 4.90
C ASP A 111 -17.57 -7.11 5.35
N ASP A 112 -17.40 -8.22 4.62
CA ASP A 112 -17.87 -9.55 5.02
C ASP A 112 -17.28 -9.97 6.36
N ARG A 113 -15.99 -9.75 6.58
CA ARG A 113 -15.33 -10.05 7.86
C ARG A 113 -15.84 -9.19 9.01
N ARG A 114 -16.25 -7.95 8.73
CA ARG A 114 -16.87 -7.07 9.74
C ARG A 114 -18.27 -7.55 10.09
N LEU A 115 -19.08 -7.83 9.07
CA LEU A 115 -20.44 -8.33 9.25
C LEU A 115 -20.47 -9.64 10.03
N SER A 116 -19.58 -10.59 9.72
CA SER A 116 -19.45 -11.86 10.45
C SER A 116 -19.10 -11.69 11.93
N ARG A 117 -18.54 -10.53 12.30
CA ARG A 117 -18.21 -10.15 13.70
C ARG A 117 -19.26 -9.20 14.32
N GLY A 118 -20.42 -9.00 13.68
CA GLY A 118 -21.46 -8.09 14.16
C GLY A 118 -21.08 -6.61 14.10
N MET A 119 -20.05 -6.25 13.33
CA MET A 119 -19.60 -4.86 13.19
C MET A 119 -20.28 -4.17 12.01
N ARG A 120 -20.52 -2.86 12.14
CA ARG A 120 -21.08 -2.05 11.06
C ARG A 120 -20.06 -1.83 9.92
N ILE A 121 -20.58 -1.76 8.69
CA ILE A 121 -19.80 -1.32 7.53
C ILE A 121 -19.41 0.14 7.71
N ARG A 122 -18.15 0.44 7.43
CA ARG A 122 -17.59 1.81 7.48
C ARG A 122 -16.52 1.98 6.39
N PRO A 123 -16.10 3.20 6.09
CA PRO A 123 -14.97 3.44 5.18
C PRO A 123 -13.74 2.63 5.60
N ILE A 124 -13.01 2.11 4.61
CA ILE A 124 -11.77 1.36 4.84
C ILE A 124 -10.69 2.31 5.34
N ARG A 125 -10.03 1.93 6.40
CA ARG A 125 -8.83 2.60 6.89
C ARG A 125 -7.61 1.89 6.33
N ALA A 126 -6.86 2.58 5.47
CA ALA A 126 -5.61 2.09 4.92
C ALA A 126 -4.41 2.75 5.61
N LEU A 127 -3.39 1.97 5.89
CA LEU A 127 -2.10 2.44 6.38
C LEU A 127 -1.04 2.22 5.31
N THR A 128 -0.34 3.28 4.94
CA THR A 128 0.81 3.19 4.02
C THR A 128 2.10 3.13 4.82
N LEU A 129 2.85 2.05 4.63
CA LEU A 129 4.12 1.77 5.29
C LEU A 129 5.26 1.69 4.27
N GLY A 130 6.47 1.94 4.71
CA GLY A 130 7.69 1.82 3.91
C GLY A 130 8.83 2.65 4.47
N PHE A 131 10.03 2.39 4.00
CA PHE A 131 11.22 3.15 4.38
C PHE A 131 11.09 4.64 4.05
N PRO A 132 11.90 5.51 4.66
CA PRO A 132 11.96 6.92 4.26
C PRO A 132 12.29 7.06 2.77
N ASN A 133 11.70 8.05 2.12
CA ASN A 133 11.99 8.44 0.73
C ASN A 133 11.63 7.42 -0.38
N VAL A 134 10.91 6.35 -0.09
CA VAL A 134 10.41 5.41 -1.13
C VAL A 134 9.22 5.98 -1.93
N GLY A 135 8.69 7.14 -1.56
CA GLY A 135 7.62 7.83 -2.28
C GLY A 135 6.20 7.59 -1.74
N LYS A 136 6.05 7.27 -0.44
CA LYS A 136 4.73 7.08 0.21
C LYS A 136 3.78 8.25 0.01
N SER A 137 4.25 9.48 0.23
CA SER A 137 3.43 10.69 0.08
C SER A 137 3.01 10.91 -1.36
N ALA A 138 3.89 10.67 -2.33
CA ALA A 138 3.54 10.74 -3.75
C ALA A 138 2.46 9.73 -4.12
N LEU A 139 2.57 8.49 -3.62
CA LEU A 139 1.57 7.45 -3.82
C LEU A 139 0.21 7.86 -3.24
N ILE A 140 0.17 8.33 -2.00
CA ILE A 140 -1.07 8.77 -1.34
C ILE A 140 -1.71 9.89 -2.14
N ASN A 141 -0.96 10.92 -2.53
CA ASN A 141 -1.48 12.04 -3.31
C ASN A 141 -2.03 11.58 -4.67
N SER A 142 -1.32 10.71 -5.38
CA SER A 142 -1.77 10.17 -6.66
C SER A 142 -3.04 9.33 -6.52
N CYS A 143 -3.16 8.53 -5.46
CA CYS A 143 -4.39 7.77 -5.17
C CYS A 143 -5.56 8.71 -4.84
N LEU A 144 -5.34 9.77 -4.06
CA LEU A 144 -6.38 10.76 -3.75
C LEU A 144 -6.87 11.50 -5.00
N LEU A 145 -5.95 11.92 -5.87
CA LEU A 145 -6.30 12.56 -7.15
C LEU A 145 -7.09 11.61 -8.06
N TYR A 146 -6.74 10.33 -8.07
CA TYR A 146 -7.43 9.32 -8.88
C TYR A 146 -8.84 9.02 -8.36
N THR A 147 -9.07 9.11 -7.05
CA THR A 147 -10.37 8.81 -6.42
C THR A 147 -11.28 10.01 -6.28
N SER A 148 -10.78 11.23 -6.46
CA SER A 148 -11.58 12.45 -6.45
C SER A 148 -12.43 12.54 -7.73
N PRO A 149 -13.73 12.86 -7.64
CA PRO A 149 -14.53 13.09 -8.83
C PRO A 149 -13.93 14.25 -9.62
N SER A 150 -13.76 14.04 -10.94
CA SER A 150 -13.27 15.10 -11.83
C SER A 150 -14.26 16.27 -11.79
N PRO A 151 -13.79 17.53 -11.77
CA PRO A 151 -14.67 18.69 -11.90
C PRO A 151 -15.55 18.65 -13.17
N ARG A 152 -15.20 17.85 -14.15
CA ARG A 152 -15.99 17.62 -15.38
C ARG A 152 -17.20 16.72 -15.16
N ASP A 153 -17.21 15.86 -14.13
CA ASP A 153 -18.30 14.93 -13.87
C ASP A 153 -19.47 15.57 -13.08
N THR A 154 -19.28 16.79 -12.56
CA THR A 154 -20.29 17.54 -11.82
C THR A 154 -21.12 18.47 -12.70
N SER A 155 -20.85 18.56 -14.01
CA SER A 155 -21.51 19.53 -14.92
C SER A 155 -22.66 18.96 -15.74
N SER A 156 -23.08 17.69 -15.57
CA SER A 156 -24.12 17.07 -16.41
C SER A 156 -25.48 16.85 -15.74
N SER A 157 -25.82 17.58 -14.67
CA SER A 157 -27.18 17.47 -14.08
C SER A 157 -27.82 18.83 -13.79
N ARG A 158 -27.86 19.73 -14.77
CA ARG A 158 -28.80 20.84 -14.79
C ARG A 158 -29.45 20.91 -16.16
N MET A 159 -30.48 20.08 -16.37
CA MET A 159 -31.49 20.42 -17.36
C MET A 159 -32.43 21.48 -16.75
N PRO A 160 -32.62 22.63 -17.37
CA PRO A 160 -33.68 23.54 -16.97
C PRO A 160 -35.00 22.90 -17.38
N SER A 161 -35.90 22.72 -16.43
CA SER A 161 -37.30 22.48 -16.65
C SER A 161 -37.86 23.72 -17.33
N SER A 162 -38.18 23.65 -18.60
CA SER A 162 -38.99 24.64 -19.28
C SER A 162 -40.43 24.36 -19.06
N ALA A 163 -41.14 25.41 -18.63
CA ALA A 163 -42.57 25.56 -18.48
C ALA A 163 -43.40 25.16 -19.70
#